data_d6bfe5ecbd3a8f50fd0d378424503a76
#
_entry.id   d6bfe5ecbd3a8f50fd0d378424503a76
#
_cell.length_a   1.000
_cell.length_b   1.000
_cell.length_c   1.000
_cell.angle_alpha   90.00
_cell.angle_beta   90.00
_cell.angle_gamma   90.00
#
_symmetry.space_group_name_H-M   'P 1'
#
loop_
_entity.id
_entity.type
_entity.pdbx_description
1 polymer ?
#
loop_
_entity_poly.entity_id
_entity_poly.type
_entity_poly.pdbx_seq_one_letter_code
_entity_poly.pdbx_strand_id
1 'polypeptide(L)'
;MRFLIDSANVDEIREIHEWGVLAGVTTNPSLVAKEGRDFIDTLKEIIDIVDGPISAEVISTDAKGMIEEGEKLASLSKNIVVKIPMTAEGLKAAKYFAKRKIKTNVTLVFSANQALLAARAGASFVSPFLGRLDDISQDGLNLIDDIAEIYSVHGIETEIIAASVRHPVHVTEAAKRGAHFATIPAKVFKQLIAHPLTDSGLEKFLADWAGMQK
;
A
#
# COMPACT_ATOMS: atom_id res chain seq x y z
N MET A 1 -1.30 -7.04 -10.65
CA MET A 1 -1.05 -6.16 -9.48
C MET A 1 -2.33 -6.03 -8.67
N ARG A 2 -2.27 -6.16 -7.35
CA ARG A 2 -3.39 -6.01 -6.41
C ARG A 2 -3.43 -4.58 -5.86
N PHE A 3 -4.60 -4.12 -5.39
CA PHE A 3 -4.78 -2.76 -4.92
C PHE A 3 -4.96 -2.70 -3.41
N LEU A 4 -4.23 -1.78 -2.78
CA LEU A 4 -4.43 -1.38 -1.40
C LEU A 4 -4.92 0.07 -1.39
N ILE A 5 -5.78 0.44 -0.44
CA ILE A 5 -6.10 1.85 -0.22
C ILE A 5 -5.13 2.45 0.79
N ASP A 6 -4.62 3.64 0.51
CA ASP A 6 -3.78 4.43 1.42
C ASP A 6 -4.66 5.44 2.16
N SER A 7 -5.29 5.01 3.23
CA SER A 7 -6.22 5.82 4.03
C SER A 7 -6.36 5.28 5.46
N ALA A 8 -6.66 6.18 6.40
CA ALA A 8 -7.16 5.86 7.73
C ALA A 8 -8.63 6.28 7.91
N ASN A 9 -9.25 6.84 6.87
CA ASN A 9 -10.67 7.19 6.86
C ASN A 9 -11.51 5.94 6.57
N VAL A 10 -12.29 5.53 7.56
CA VAL A 10 -13.07 4.29 7.49
C VAL A 10 -14.16 4.34 6.41
N ASP A 11 -14.75 5.51 6.18
CA ASP A 11 -15.80 5.68 5.17
C ASP A 11 -15.23 5.57 3.74
N GLU A 12 -14.04 6.15 3.48
CA GLU A 12 -13.33 5.97 2.22
C GLU A 12 -12.96 4.50 1.97
N ILE A 13 -12.50 3.81 3.01
CA ILE A 13 -12.13 2.38 2.93
C ILE A 13 -13.37 1.56 2.60
N ARG A 14 -14.50 1.80 3.26
CA ARG A 14 -15.77 1.12 3.02
C ARG A 14 -16.28 1.34 1.61
N GLU A 15 -16.29 2.61 1.15
CA GLU A 15 -16.70 2.96 -0.21
C GLU A 15 -15.90 2.18 -1.27
N ILE A 16 -14.58 2.19 -1.17
CA ILE A 16 -13.74 1.50 -2.17
C ILE A 16 -13.79 -0.03 -2.01
N HIS A 17 -14.00 -0.53 -0.79
CA HIS A 17 -14.18 -1.96 -0.54
C HIS A 17 -15.44 -2.51 -1.23
N GLU A 18 -16.53 -1.75 -1.25
CA GLU A 18 -17.78 -2.11 -1.93
C GLU A 18 -17.62 -2.27 -3.46
N TRP A 19 -16.59 -1.67 -4.07
CA TRP A 19 -16.27 -1.89 -5.48
C TRP A 19 -15.73 -3.30 -5.78
N GLY A 20 -15.36 -4.08 -4.76
CA GLY A 20 -14.87 -5.44 -4.90
C GLY A 20 -13.45 -5.57 -5.46
N VAL A 21 -12.67 -4.50 -5.48
CA VAL A 21 -11.30 -4.47 -6.04
C VAL A 21 -10.20 -4.36 -4.99
N LEU A 22 -10.58 -4.13 -3.73
CA LEU A 22 -9.65 -3.86 -2.65
C LEU A 22 -9.07 -5.14 -2.07
N ALA A 23 -7.74 -5.25 -2.05
CA ALA A 23 -7.02 -6.39 -1.47
C ALA A 23 -6.50 -6.14 -0.05
N GLY A 24 -6.47 -4.89 0.42
CA GLY A 24 -5.97 -4.54 1.73
C GLY A 24 -5.85 -3.03 1.93
N VAL A 25 -5.20 -2.62 3.02
CA VAL A 25 -5.09 -1.22 3.44
C VAL A 25 -3.66 -0.90 3.86
N THR A 26 -3.18 0.29 3.56
CA THR A 26 -2.03 0.86 4.26
C THR A 26 -2.43 2.10 5.03
N THR A 27 -1.94 2.19 6.26
CA THR A 27 -2.07 3.39 7.10
C THR A 27 -0.68 3.96 7.41
N ASN A 28 -0.65 5.16 7.95
CA ASN A 28 0.56 5.76 8.51
C ASN A 28 0.17 6.81 9.58
N PRO A 29 1.10 7.22 10.46
CA PRO A 29 0.80 8.16 11.54
C PRO A 29 0.17 9.48 11.07
N SER A 30 0.57 9.98 9.89
CA SER A 30 0.03 11.23 9.33
C SER A 30 -1.42 11.10 8.88
N LEU A 31 -1.81 9.94 8.32
CA LEU A 31 -3.19 9.68 7.92
C LEU A 31 -4.08 9.56 9.15
N VAL A 32 -3.63 8.81 10.16
CA VAL A 32 -4.40 8.66 11.42
C VAL A 32 -4.56 9.99 12.14
N ALA A 33 -3.50 10.79 12.22
CA ALA A 33 -3.57 12.11 12.86
C ALA A 33 -4.58 13.06 12.20
N LYS A 34 -4.79 12.96 10.87
CA LYS A 34 -5.78 13.75 10.16
C LYS A 34 -7.21 13.41 10.55
N GLU A 35 -7.48 12.15 10.86
CA GLU A 35 -8.82 11.70 11.24
C GLU A 35 -9.18 12.11 12.68
N GLY A 36 -8.21 12.46 13.52
CA GLY A 36 -8.43 12.87 14.91
C GLY A 36 -9.04 11.77 15.81
N ARG A 37 -8.89 10.49 15.40
CA ARG A 37 -9.44 9.31 16.05
C ARG A 37 -8.34 8.50 16.74
N ASP A 38 -8.73 7.65 17.69
CA ASP A 38 -7.81 6.68 18.29
C ASP A 38 -7.31 5.68 17.23
N PHE A 39 -5.98 5.43 17.24
CA PHE A 39 -5.34 4.57 16.24
C PHE A 39 -5.79 3.12 16.34
N ILE A 40 -5.85 2.58 17.55
CA ILE A 40 -6.20 1.17 17.78
C ILE A 40 -7.67 0.93 17.43
N ASP A 41 -8.56 1.84 17.78
CA ASP A 41 -9.97 1.71 17.46
C ASP A 41 -10.21 1.84 15.95
N THR A 42 -9.50 2.75 15.27
CA THR A 42 -9.52 2.84 13.81
C THR A 42 -9.05 1.54 13.15
N LEU A 43 -7.96 0.94 13.64
CA LEU A 43 -7.48 -0.35 13.12
C LEU A 43 -8.48 -1.47 13.29
N LYS A 44 -9.18 -1.55 14.44
CA LYS A 44 -10.22 -2.56 14.67
C LYS A 44 -11.36 -2.43 13.64
N GLU A 45 -11.85 -1.22 13.40
CA GLU A 45 -12.87 -1.00 12.37
C GLU A 45 -12.38 -1.39 10.96
N ILE A 46 -11.14 -1.08 10.60
CA ILE A 46 -10.55 -1.49 9.32
C ILE A 46 -10.45 -3.02 9.22
N ILE A 47 -10.06 -3.70 10.31
CA ILE A 47 -9.98 -5.16 10.38
C ILE A 47 -11.36 -5.81 10.12
N ASP A 48 -12.43 -5.20 10.60
CA ASP A 48 -13.80 -5.70 10.42
C ASP A 48 -14.31 -5.51 8.96
N ILE A 49 -13.74 -4.56 8.21
CA ILE A 49 -14.14 -4.25 6.83
C ILE A 49 -13.35 -5.08 5.81
N VAL A 50 -12.02 -5.22 6.01
CA VAL A 50 -11.12 -5.74 4.98
C VAL A 50 -10.45 -7.03 5.42
N ASP A 51 -10.73 -8.13 4.70
CA ASP A 51 -10.03 -9.40 4.88
C ASP A 51 -8.81 -9.46 3.94
N GLY A 52 -7.72 -8.81 4.35
CA GLY A 52 -6.46 -8.73 3.60
C GLY A 52 -5.36 -8.06 4.42
N PRO A 53 -4.16 -7.84 3.85
CA PRO A 53 -3.06 -7.22 4.57
C PRO A 53 -3.39 -5.76 4.96
N ILE A 54 -3.23 -5.45 6.24
CA ILE A 54 -3.43 -4.11 6.80
C ILE A 54 -2.11 -3.65 7.38
N SER A 55 -1.45 -2.71 6.71
CA SER A 55 -0.19 -2.13 7.19
C SER A 55 -0.43 -1.10 8.29
N ALA A 56 0.02 -1.42 9.51
CA ALA A 56 -0.02 -0.55 10.69
C ALA A 56 1.39 -0.17 11.10
N GLU A 57 1.71 1.14 11.07
CA GLU A 57 3.06 1.66 11.24
C GLU A 57 3.39 1.95 12.70
N VAL A 58 4.57 1.48 13.13
CA VAL A 58 5.16 1.79 14.43
C VAL A 58 5.69 3.22 14.46
N ILE A 59 5.74 3.83 15.66
CA ILE A 59 6.18 5.22 15.85
C ILE A 59 7.59 5.29 16.44
N SER A 60 7.98 4.31 17.24
CA SER A 60 9.32 4.23 17.83
C SER A 60 10.42 4.26 16.76
N THR A 61 11.57 4.83 17.12
CA THR A 61 12.71 4.96 16.20
C THR A 61 13.85 3.98 16.49
N ASP A 62 13.83 3.32 17.64
CA ASP A 62 14.75 2.24 18.01
C ASP A 62 14.11 0.85 17.86
N ALA A 63 14.95 -0.16 17.66
CA ALA A 63 14.48 -1.52 17.38
C ALA A 63 13.63 -2.12 18.51
N LYS A 64 13.97 -1.83 19.78
CA LYS A 64 13.24 -2.36 20.93
C LYS A 64 11.83 -1.80 20.99
N GLY A 65 11.68 -0.49 20.87
CA GLY A 65 10.38 0.17 20.84
C GLY A 65 9.53 -0.29 19.64
N MET A 66 10.13 -0.37 18.43
CA MET A 66 9.44 -0.91 17.24
C MET A 66 8.94 -2.34 17.45
N ILE A 67 9.70 -3.19 18.15
CA ILE A 67 9.32 -4.56 18.44
C ILE A 67 8.14 -4.58 19.42
N GLU A 68 8.22 -3.84 20.53
CA GLU A 68 7.16 -3.78 21.53
C GLU A 68 5.84 -3.25 20.97
N GLU A 69 5.89 -2.21 20.13
CA GLU A 69 4.71 -1.67 19.43
C GLU A 69 4.18 -2.67 18.39
N GLY A 70 5.07 -3.22 17.55
CA GLY A 70 4.68 -4.11 16.49
C GLY A 70 4.08 -5.43 16.98
N GLU A 71 4.52 -5.98 18.12
CA GLU A 71 3.89 -7.15 18.74
C GLU A 71 2.46 -6.85 19.20
N LYS A 72 2.23 -5.66 19.77
CA LYS A 72 0.88 -5.21 20.14
C LYS A 72 -0.02 -5.07 18.91
N LEU A 73 0.48 -4.44 17.85
CA LEU A 73 -0.27 -4.31 16.59
C LEU A 73 -0.58 -5.68 15.98
N ALA A 74 0.42 -6.55 15.87
CA ALA A 74 0.25 -7.89 15.30
C ALA A 74 -0.73 -8.77 16.09
N SER A 75 -0.91 -8.51 17.39
CA SER A 75 -1.88 -9.24 18.23
C SER A 75 -3.34 -8.90 17.91
N LEU A 76 -3.62 -7.80 17.22
CA LEU A 76 -4.99 -7.37 16.91
C LEU A 76 -5.65 -8.28 15.85
N SER A 77 -4.89 -8.74 14.86
CA SER A 77 -5.40 -9.61 13.79
C SER A 77 -4.26 -10.28 13.02
N LYS A 78 -4.51 -11.49 12.48
CA LYS A 78 -3.62 -12.17 11.52
C LYS A 78 -3.36 -11.37 10.23
N ASN A 79 -4.23 -10.41 9.92
CA ASN A 79 -4.15 -9.56 8.74
C ASN A 79 -3.24 -8.34 8.94
N ILE A 80 -2.83 -8.06 10.18
CA ILE A 80 -1.91 -6.95 10.45
C ILE A 80 -0.52 -7.27 9.89
N VAL A 81 0.01 -6.29 9.16
CA VAL A 81 1.38 -6.23 8.67
C VAL A 81 2.06 -5.08 9.39
N VAL A 82 3.07 -5.38 10.20
CA VAL A 82 3.79 -4.35 10.95
C VAL A 82 4.61 -3.49 9.99
N LYS A 83 4.28 -2.21 9.88
CA LYS A 83 4.97 -1.29 8.98
C LYS A 83 6.11 -0.59 9.73
N ILE A 84 7.31 -0.63 9.13
CA ILE A 84 8.58 -0.30 9.78
C ILE A 84 9.39 0.60 8.86
N PRO A 85 9.97 1.73 9.33
CA PRO A 85 10.79 2.60 8.50
C PRO A 85 12.11 1.96 8.09
N MET A 86 12.61 2.30 6.91
CA MET A 86 13.88 1.81 6.35
C MET A 86 15.09 2.46 7.05
N THR A 87 15.42 1.94 8.21
CA THR A 87 16.58 2.32 9.04
C THR A 87 17.33 1.09 9.52
N ALA A 88 18.55 1.26 10.04
CA ALA A 88 19.28 0.14 10.65
C ALA A 88 18.48 -0.52 11.81
N GLU A 89 17.82 0.29 12.63
CA GLU A 89 16.97 -0.18 13.72
C GLU A 89 15.71 -0.87 13.17
N GLY A 90 15.12 -0.33 12.10
CA GLY A 90 13.99 -0.97 11.40
C GLY A 90 14.36 -2.33 10.81
N LEU A 91 15.55 -2.49 10.23
CA LEU A 91 16.02 -3.78 9.73
C LEU A 91 16.21 -4.82 10.85
N LYS A 92 16.68 -4.39 12.04
CA LYS A 92 16.77 -5.28 13.22
C LYS A 92 15.38 -5.75 13.65
N ALA A 93 14.41 -4.84 13.69
CA ALA A 93 13.01 -5.16 14.01
C ALA A 93 12.39 -6.09 12.94
N ALA A 94 12.58 -5.81 11.65
CA ALA A 94 12.10 -6.66 10.56
C ALA A 94 12.62 -8.10 10.68
N LYS A 95 13.94 -8.26 10.96
CA LYS A 95 14.54 -9.58 11.19
C LYS A 95 13.95 -10.29 12.41
N TYR A 96 13.64 -9.57 13.48
CA TYR A 96 12.98 -10.10 14.67
C TYR A 96 11.60 -10.67 14.33
N PHE A 97 10.78 -9.91 13.59
CA PHE A 97 9.44 -10.32 13.19
C PHE A 97 9.46 -11.47 12.20
N ALA A 98 10.38 -11.47 11.23
CA ALA A 98 10.53 -12.56 10.26
C ALA A 98 10.76 -13.92 10.95
N LYS A 99 11.60 -13.97 11.99
CA LYS A 99 11.84 -15.21 12.78
C LYS A 99 10.58 -15.70 13.49
N ARG A 100 9.60 -14.84 13.72
CA ARG A 100 8.32 -15.14 14.39
C ARG A 100 7.16 -15.31 13.41
N LYS A 101 7.45 -15.26 12.11
CA LYS A 101 6.44 -15.33 11.04
C LYS A 101 5.39 -14.22 11.10
N ILE A 102 5.75 -13.09 11.69
CA ILE A 102 4.95 -11.86 11.67
C ILE A 102 5.35 -11.09 10.41
N LYS A 103 4.37 -10.79 9.57
CA LYS A 103 4.60 -10.05 8.32
C LYS A 103 5.00 -8.61 8.60
N THR A 104 5.96 -8.12 7.82
CA THR A 104 6.41 -6.73 7.89
C THR A 104 6.36 -6.05 6.53
N ASN A 105 6.10 -4.74 6.53
CA ASN A 105 6.20 -3.85 5.38
C ASN A 105 7.26 -2.78 5.68
N VAL A 106 8.43 -2.91 5.04
CA VAL A 106 9.48 -1.90 5.20
C VAL A 106 9.16 -0.71 4.30
N THR A 107 8.91 0.43 4.93
CA THR A 107 8.47 1.68 4.29
C THR A 107 9.58 2.72 4.20
N LEU A 108 9.32 3.83 3.50
CA LEU A 108 10.30 4.89 3.24
C LEU A 108 11.52 4.37 2.47
N VAL A 109 11.25 3.58 1.45
CA VAL A 109 12.26 3.03 0.55
C VAL A 109 12.39 3.95 -0.66
N PHE A 110 13.62 4.43 -0.91
CA PHE A 110 13.96 5.39 -1.97
C PHE A 110 15.10 4.93 -2.87
N SER A 111 15.60 3.71 -2.67
CA SER A 111 16.62 3.10 -3.55
C SER A 111 16.49 1.58 -3.58
N ALA A 112 16.98 0.97 -4.67
CA ALA A 112 17.01 -0.47 -4.82
C ALA A 112 17.89 -1.15 -3.76
N ASN A 113 18.98 -0.50 -3.33
CA ASN A 113 19.82 -0.99 -2.22
C ASN A 113 19.03 -1.12 -0.91
N GLN A 114 18.17 -0.13 -0.60
CA GLN A 114 17.30 -0.20 0.57
C GLN A 114 16.31 -1.35 0.48
N ALA A 115 15.68 -1.53 -0.68
CA ALA A 115 14.76 -2.64 -0.93
C ALA A 115 15.45 -4.00 -0.78
N LEU A 116 16.66 -4.15 -1.31
CA LEU A 116 17.46 -5.39 -1.19
C LEU A 116 17.82 -5.68 0.28
N LEU A 117 18.23 -4.68 1.06
CA LEU A 117 18.50 -4.84 2.48
C LEU A 117 17.24 -5.27 3.26
N ALA A 118 16.09 -4.64 2.98
CA ALA A 118 14.81 -4.99 3.60
C ALA A 118 14.43 -6.45 3.31
N ALA A 119 14.55 -6.87 2.06
CA ALA A 119 14.27 -8.26 1.66
C ALA A 119 15.21 -9.26 2.39
N ARG A 120 16.50 -8.97 2.46
CA ARG A 120 17.47 -9.81 3.18
C ARG A 120 17.28 -9.82 4.70
N ALA A 121 16.66 -8.79 5.27
CA ALA A 121 16.21 -8.80 6.66
C ALA A 121 14.94 -9.66 6.87
N GLY A 122 14.27 -10.12 5.81
CA GLY A 122 13.09 -10.97 5.86
C GLY A 122 11.77 -10.21 5.83
N ALA A 123 11.76 -8.99 5.28
CA ALA A 123 10.53 -8.25 5.06
C ALA A 123 9.59 -9.00 4.11
N SER A 124 8.29 -9.04 4.43
CA SER A 124 7.26 -9.61 3.54
C SER A 124 6.94 -8.66 2.40
N PHE A 125 6.99 -7.36 2.68
CA PHE A 125 6.72 -6.29 1.73
C PHE A 125 7.76 -5.17 1.84
N VAL A 126 7.98 -4.48 0.72
CA VAL A 126 8.70 -3.19 0.67
C VAL A 126 7.83 -2.16 0.00
N SER A 127 7.88 -0.93 0.50
CA SER A 127 7.12 0.20 -0.04
C SER A 127 8.07 1.26 -0.62
N PRO A 128 8.49 1.15 -1.91
CA PRO A 128 9.17 2.22 -2.61
C PRO A 128 8.23 3.40 -2.86
N PHE A 129 8.73 4.63 -2.64
CA PHE A 129 7.94 5.85 -2.66
C PHE A 129 8.13 6.59 -3.99
N LEU A 130 7.19 6.42 -4.93
CA LEU A 130 7.25 7.02 -6.27
C LEU A 130 7.12 8.53 -6.23
N GLY A 131 6.00 9.05 -5.76
CA GLY A 131 5.69 10.47 -5.83
C GLY A 131 6.65 11.36 -5.05
N ARG A 132 7.29 10.86 -3.97
CA ARG A 132 8.32 11.64 -3.27
C ARG A 132 9.63 11.74 -4.05
N LEU A 133 9.96 10.75 -4.88
CA LEU A 133 11.09 10.85 -5.82
C LEU A 133 10.78 11.87 -6.91
N ASP A 134 9.55 11.84 -7.45
CA ASP A 134 9.11 12.83 -8.45
C ASP A 134 9.16 14.26 -7.88
N ASP A 135 8.80 14.46 -6.59
CA ASP A 135 8.87 15.76 -5.91
C ASP A 135 10.29 16.38 -5.93
N ILE A 136 11.34 15.55 -6.09
CA ILE A 136 12.74 15.98 -6.19
C ILE A 136 13.33 15.79 -7.60
N SER A 137 12.48 15.71 -8.60
CA SER A 137 12.86 15.57 -10.02
C SER A 137 13.61 14.27 -10.35
N GLN A 138 13.28 13.19 -9.67
CA GLN A 138 13.70 11.84 -10.00
C GLN A 138 12.50 11.04 -10.47
N ASP A 139 12.65 10.21 -11.52
CA ASP A 139 11.58 9.33 -11.95
C ASP A 139 11.43 8.17 -10.95
N GLY A 140 10.38 8.26 -10.11
CA GLY A 140 10.11 7.25 -9.09
C GLY A 140 9.78 5.86 -9.66
N LEU A 141 9.27 5.79 -10.89
CA LEU A 141 8.91 4.53 -11.52
C LEU A 141 10.14 3.67 -11.87
N ASN A 142 11.29 4.29 -12.17
CA ASN A 142 12.53 3.56 -12.41
C ASN A 142 12.97 2.75 -11.18
N LEU A 143 12.62 3.20 -9.97
CA LEU A 143 12.89 2.44 -8.76
C LEU A 143 12.12 1.11 -8.72
N ILE A 144 10.93 1.05 -9.28
CA ILE A 144 10.16 -0.21 -9.40
C ILE A 144 10.87 -1.17 -10.34
N ASP A 145 11.35 -0.70 -11.50
CA ASP A 145 12.08 -1.53 -12.46
C ASP A 145 13.30 -2.17 -11.81
N ASP A 146 14.14 -1.35 -11.17
CA ASP A 146 15.36 -1.82 -10.50
C ASP A 146 15.07 -2.87 -9.43
N ILE A 147 14.05 -2.63 -8.58
CA ILE A 147 13.70 -3.58 -7.51
C ILE A 147 13.13 -4.86 -8.10
N ALA A 148 12.24 -4.78 -9.08
CA ALA A 148 11.60 -5.94 -9.70
C ALA A 148 12.64 -6.82 -10.43
N GLU A 149 13.58 -6.21 -11.15
CA GLU A 149 14.67 -6.92 -11.80
C GLU A 149 15.56 -7.65 -10.78
N ILE A 150 16.03 -6.94 -9.74
CA ILE A 150 16.87 -7.53 -8.69
C ILE A 150 16.14 -8.68 -8.00
N TYR A 151 14.87 -8.51 -7.66
CA TYR A 151 14.10 -9.54 -6.97
C TYR A 151 13.89 -10.77 -7.84
N SER A 152 13.62 -10.56 -9.13
CA SER A 152 13.49 -11.64 -10.11
C SER A 152 14.80 -12.42 -10.29
N VAL A 153 15.93 -11.73 -10.50
CA VAL A 153 17.25 -12.36 -10.71
C VAL A 153 17.69 -13.19 -9.50
N HIS A 154 17.36 -12.75 -8.30
CA HIS A 154 17.79 -13.40 -7.06
C HIS A 154 16.73 -14.27 -6.39
N GLY A 155 15.58 -14.50 -7.02
CA GLY A 155 14.46 -15.29 -6.49
C GLY A 155 13.98 -14.78 -5.13
N ILE A 156 13.87 -13.45 -4.96
CA ILE A 156 13.42 -12.82 -3.72
C ILE A 156 11.89 -12.78 -3.71
N GLU A 157 11.29 -13.36 -2.67
CA GLU A 157 9.83 -13.46 -2.51
C GLU A 157 9.18 -12.22 -1.87
N THR A 158 9.96 -11.23 -1.43
CA THR A 158 9.44 -9.98 -0.87
C THR A 158 8.61 -9.24 -1.93
N GLU A 159 7.35 -8.91 -1.61
CA GLU A 159 6.45 -8.26 -2.54
C GLU A 159 6.63 -6.73 -2.54
N ILE A 160 6.54 -6.13 -3.72
CA ILE A 160 6.70 -4.68 -3.94
C ILE A 160 5.34 -4.01 -3.84
N ILE A 161 5.21 -3.02 -2.96
CA ILE A 161 4.04 -2.14 -2.84
C ILE A 161 4.43 -0.76 -3.39
N ALA A 162 4.02 -0.42 -4.60
CA ALA A 162 4.19 0.94 -5.13
C ALA A 162 3.45 1.93 -4.24
N ALA A 163 4.18 2.82 -3.56
CA ALA A 163 3.66 3.74 -2.56
C ALA A 163 3.86 5.20 -2.95
N SER A 164 3.23 6.12 -2.21
CA SER A 164 3.24 7.56 -2.55
C SER A 164 2.69 7.81 -3.97
N VAL A 165 1.65 7.07 -4.35
CA VAL A 165 0.96 7.20 -5.63
C VAL A 165 0.22 8.54 -5.69
N ARG A 166 0.39 9.30 -6.78
CA ARG A 166 -0.16 10.65 -6.94
C ARG A 166 -1.27 10.75 -7.99
N HIS A 167 -1.28 9.87 -8.99
CA HIS A 167 -2.18 9.92 -10.14
C HIS A 167 -2.31 8.55 -10.82
N PRO A 168 -3.33 8.35 -11.71
CA PRO A 168 -3.58 7.07 -12.38
C PRO A 168 -2.40 6.49 -13.16
N VAL A 169 -1.55 7.32 -13.77
CA VAL A 169 -0.39 6.86 -14.55
C VAL A 169 0.60 6.11 -13.65
N HIS A 170 0.83 6.54 -12.40
CA HIS A 170 1.65 5.78 -11.46
C HIS A 170 1.14 4.34 -11.28
N VAL A 171 -0.18 4.16 -11.20
CA VAL A 171 -0.79 2.83 -11.03
C VAL A 171 -0.56 1.95 -12.25
N THR A 172 -0.82 2.49 -13.45
CA THR A 172 -0.63 1.76 -14.71
C THR A 172 0.82 1.39 -14.93
N GLU A 173 1.72 2.35 -14.75
CA GLU A 173 3.14 2.14 -15.01
C GLU A 173 3.79 1.24 -13.94
N ALA A 174 3.41 1.37 -12.66
CA ALA A 174 3.87 0.43 -11.62
C ALA A 174 3.42 -1.02 -11.92
N ALA A 175 2.19 -1.19 -12.44
CA ALA A 175 1.70 -2.51 -12.84
C ALA A 175 2.52 -3.13 -13.98
N LYS A 176 2.88 -2.35 -15.01
CA LYS A 176 3.70 -2.80 -16.14
C LYS A 176 5.11 -3.18 -15.70
N ARG A 177 5.65 -2.50 -14.70
CA ARG A 177 7.02 -2.65 -14.20
C ARG A 177 7.17 -3.71 -13.11
N GLY A 178 6.11 -4.49 -12.81
CA GLY A 178 6.19 -5.66 -11.93
C GLY A 178 5.93 -5.38 -10.45
N ALA A 179 5.35 -4.25 -10.07
CA ALA A 179 4.85 -4.07 -8.71
C ALA A 179 3.77 -5.11 -8.38
N HIS A 180 3.83 -5.71 -7.21
CA HIS A 180 2.87 -6.71 -6.75
C HIS A 180 1.57 -6.05 -6.26
N PHE A 181 1.72 -4.87 -5.64
CA PHE A 181 0.64 -4.01 -5.17
C PHE A 181 0.92 -2.56 -5.53
N ALA A 182 -0.15 -1.78 -5.57
CA ALA A 182 -0.08 -0.33 -5.42
C ALA A 182 -0.96 0.08 -4.25
N THR A 183 -0.45 0.96 -3.38
CA THR A 183 -1.27 1.60 -2.36
C THR A 183 -1.68 2.99 -2.82
N ILE A 184 -2.99 3.19 -2.93
CA ILE A 184 -3.61 4.23 -3.74
C ILE A 184 -4.52 5.09 -2.84
N PRO A 185 -4.33 6.42 -2.77
CA PRO A 185 -5.28 7.30 -2.08
C PRO A 185 -6.69 7.22 -2.68
N ALA A 186 -7.73 7.36 -1.86
CA ALA A 186 -9.13 7.30 -2.30
C ALA A 186 -9.44 8.22 -3.50
N LYS A 187 -8.88 9.44 -3.48
CA LYS A 187 -8.99 10.38 -4.61
C LYS A 187 -8.48 9.80 -5.94
N VAL A 188 -7.35 9.08 -5.90
CA VAL A 188 -6.78 8.49 -7.10
C VAL A 188 -7.59 7.27 -7.55
N PHE A 189 -8.12 6.47 -6.61
CA PHE A 189 -9.07 5.39 -6.94
C PHE A 189 -10.26 5.92 -7.76
N LYS A 190 -10.86 7.02 -7.33
CA LYS A 190 -11.97 7.67 -8.07
C LYS A 190 -11.56 8.14 -9.46
N GLN A 191 -10.31 8.55 -9.63
CA GLN A 191 -9.77 8.91 -10.96
C GLN A 191 -9.55 7.69 -11.88
N LEU A 192 -9.28 6.50 -11.32
CA LEU A 192 -9.04 5.29 -12.12
C LEU A 192 -10.27 4.84 -12.90
N ILE A 193 -11.48 5.10 -12.40
CA ILE A 193 -12.74 4.72 -13.05
C ILE A 193 -13.31 5.82 -13.96
N ALA A 194 -12.85 7.06 -13.82
CA ALA A 194 -13.37 8.20 -14.56
C ALA A 194 -12.84 8.20 -16.00
N HIS A 195 -13.74 8.07 -16.98
CA HIS A 195 -13.37 8.16 -18.39
C HIS A 195 -14.51 8.75 -19.23
N PRO A 196 -14.27 9.85 -19.99
CA PRO A 196 -15.33 10.52 -20.78
C PRO A 196 -16.04 9.62 -21.79
N LEU A 197 -15.32 8.64 -22.36
CA LEU A 197 -15.93 7.69 -23.31
C LEU A 197 -16.81 6.64 -22.62
N THR A 198 -16.58 6.32 -21.35
CA THR A 198 -17.47 5.47 -20.57
C THR A 198 -18.78 6.20 -20.33
N ASP A 199 -18.72 7.47 -19.93
CA ASP A 199 -19.91 8.29 -19.65
C ASP A 199 -20.76 8.46 -20.92
N SER A 200 -20.14 8.91 -22.02
CA SER A 200 -20.84 9.09 -23.30
C SER A 200 -21.34 7.78 -23.91
N GLY A 201 -20.60 6.69 -23.69
CA GLY A 201 -21.03 5.34 -24.12
C GLY A 201 -22.29 4.88 -23.38
N LEU A 202 -22.33 5.09 -22.05
CA LEU A 202 -23.50 4.76 -21.25
C LEU A 202 -24.71 5.60 -21.63
N GLU A 203 -24.54 6.91 -21.82
CA GLU A 203 -25.62 7.80 -22.27
C GLU A 203 -26.22 7.32 -23.60
N LYS A 204 -25.36 6.95 -24.57
CA LYS A 204 -25.80 6.40 -25.86
C LYS A 204 -26.57 5.11 -25.68
N PHE A 205 -26.07 4.17 -24.88
CA PHE A 205 -26.76 2.88 -24.66
C PHE A 205 -28.17 3.09 -24.05
N LEU A 206 -28.29 4.01 -23.09
CA LEU A 206 -29.58 4.31 -22.48
C LEU A 206 -30.54 4.96 -23.48
N ALA A 207 -30.05 5.88 -24.35
CA ALA A 207 -30.86 6.50 -25.38
C ALA A 207 -31.35 5.46 -26.44
N ASP A 208 -30.47 4.59 -26.90
CA ASP A 208 -30.80 3.52 -27.86
C ASP A 208 -31.85 2.56 -27.27
N TRP A 209 -31.68 2.16 -26.00
CA TRP A 209 -32.63 1.30 -25.30
C TRP A 209 -34.03 1.94 -25.17
N ALA A 210 -34.08 3.21 -24.77
CA ALA A 210 -35.35 3.95 -24.67
C ALA A 210 -36.05 4.10 -26.03
N GLY A 211 -35.29 4.15 -27.13
CA GLY A 211 -35.85 4.17 -28.51
C GLY A 211 -36.46 2.86 -28.95
N MET A 212 -36.01 1.72 -28.41
CA MET A 212 -36.55 0.39 -28.72
C MET A 212 -37.86 0.03 -27.99
N GLN A 213 -38.19 0.77 -26.92
CA GLN A 213 -39.42 0.55 -26.13
C GLN A 213 -40.63 1.33 -26.64
N LYS A 214 -40.47 2.09 -27.71
CA LYS A 214 -41.56 2.80 -28.42
C LYS A 214 -42.00 2.02 -29.66
#